data_d38d118a3cf4902feb4b1b6c6d994b5d
#
_entry.id   d38d118a3cf4902feb4b1b6c6d994b5d
#
_cell.length_a   1.000
_cell.length_b   1.000
_cell.length_c   1.000
_cell.angle_alpha   90.00
_cell.angle_beta   90.00
_cell.angle_gamma   90.00
#
_symmetry.space_group_name_H-M   'P 1'
#
loop_
_entity.id
_entity.type
_entity.pdbx_description
1 polymer ?
#
loop_
_entity_poly.entity_id
_entity_poly.type
_entity_poly.pdbx_seq_one_letter_code
_entity_poly.pdbx_strand_id
1 'polypeptide(L)'
;TGLESPRHFIDLDDAATEGLQLWGQNWADAKRVLIQRDSSLSSKRYGVLPWQLEWSYKQLVNSWSPKDSTEPDLDQVIRAAADLGHYLSDAHVPLHTSGNYDGQRTGQRGIHALWETHAVEWLLYRRDLKACGKIDALSMPYDPVWTPWEVIQESHALVPEILAAERTWTALCAKRGQGFQRRGRTMHLAPTSSSLAIWDSLTNGHTWPRYCIAAQRIAAAWHSAWLDAGRPLGQS
;
A
#
# COMPACT_ATOMS: atom_id res chain seq x y z
N THR A 1 10.61 -13.37 -8.40
CA THR A 1 11.31 -14.29 -7.49
C THR A 1 10.55 -14.38 -6.19
N GLY A 2 10.39 -15.59 -5.60
CA GLY A 2 9.49 -15.87 -4.46
C GLY A 2 9.84 -15.16 -3.13
N LEU A 3 10.76 -14.21 -3.12
CA LEU A 3 11.14 -13.39 -1.96
C LEU A 3 10.62 -11.94 -2.05
N GLU A 4 10.20 -11.48 -3.23
CA GLU A 4 9.69 -10.12 -3.43
C GLU A 4 8.24 -9.99 -2.97
N SER A 5 7.37 -10.90 -3.40
CA SER A 5 5.92 -10.83 -3.14
C SER A 5 5.54 -10.55 -1.67
N PRO A 6 6.15 -11.17 -0.63
CA PRO A 6 5.77 -10.89 0.76
C PRO A 6 6.05 -9.47 1.25
N ARG A 7 6.82 -8.69 0.52
CA ARG A 7 7.18 -7.32 0.90
C ARG A 7 6.05 -6.32 0.67
N HIS A 8 5.10 -6.70 -0.20
CA HIS A 8 4.03 -5.82 -0.66
C HIS A 8 2.77 -5.85 0.19
N PHE A 9 2.66 -6.78 1.15
CA PHE A 9 1.42 -6.98 1.90
C PHE A 9 1.66 -7.40 3.36
N ILE A 10 0.59 -7.36 4.14
CA ILE A 10 0.48 -7.95 5.47
C ILE A 10 -0.96 -8.45 5.69
N ASP A 11 -1.17 -9.76 5.80
CA ASP A 11 -2.49 -10.38 5.95
C ASP A 11 -2.91 -10.38 7.43
N LEU A 12 -3.40 -9.22 7.91
CA LEU A 12 -3.76 -9.02 9.32
C LEU A 12 -4.92 -9.90 9.77
N ASP A 13 -5.91 -10.11 8.90
CA ASP A 13 -7.07 -10.97 9.16
C ASP A 13 -6.67 -12.45 9.30
N ASP A 14 -5.74 -12.94 8.48
CA ASP A 14 -5.22 -14.29 8.59
C ASP A 14 -4.40 -14.46 9.87
N ALA A 15 -3.53 -13.50 10.16
CA ALA A 15 -2.76 -13.50 11.39
C ALA A 15 -3.67 -13.50 12.63
N ALA A 16 -4.69 -12.64 12.66
CA ALA A 16 -5.64 -12.55 13.76
C ALA A 16 -6.46 -13.84 13.93
N THR A 17 -6.90 -14.46 12.83
CA THR A 17 -7.64 -15.74 12.85
C THR A 17 -6.82 -16.86 13.49
N GLU A 18 -5.51 -16.82 13.34
CA GLU A 18 -4.58 -17.78 13.97
C GLU A 18 -4.08 -17.36 15.35
N GLY A 19 -4.63 -16.27 15.92
CA GLY A 19 -4.26 -15.74 17.22
C GLY A 19 -2.89 -15.07 17.26
N LEU A 20 -2.38 -14.63 16.10
CA LEU A 20 -1.12 -13.90 16.00
C LEU A 20 -1.39 -12.40 16.13
N GLN A 21 -0.73 -11.76 17.07
CA GLN A 21 -0.75 -10.31 17.24
C GLN A 21 0.55 -9.74 16.67
N LEU A 22 0.53 -9.29 15.42
CA LEU A 22 1.70 -8.76 14.72
C LEU A 22 1.85 -7.24 14.90
N TRP A 23 0.79 -6.57 15.32
CA TRP A 23 0.72 -5.12 15.47
C TRP A 23 1.83 -4.56 16.36
N GLY A 24 2.58 -3.59 15.84
CA GLY A 24 3.58 -2.85 16.59
C GLY A 24 4.81 -3.68 17.01
N GLN A 25 4.89 -4.95 16.61
CA GLN A 25 6.06 -5.78 16.91
C GLN A 25 7.25 -5.40 16.03
N ASN A 26 8.44 -5.38 16.62
CA ASN A 26 9.68 -5.36 15.85
C ASN A 26 9.87 -6.67 15.10
N TRP A 27 10.68 -6.66 14.03
CA TRP A 27 10.87 -7.83 13.18
C TRP A 27 11.41 -9.07 13.92
N ALA A 28 12.30 -8.88 14.90
CA ALA A 28 12.90 -10.02 15.63
C ALA A 28 11.84 -10.78 16.45
N ASP A 29 10.92 -10.07 17.11
CA ASP A 29 9.84 -10.66 17.87
C ASP A 29 8.77 -11.26 16.97
N ALA A 30 8.33 -10.54 15.95
CA ALA A 30 7.39 -11.04 14.95
C ALA A 30 7.92 -12.31 14.26
N LYS A 31 9.17 -12.30 13.81
CA LYS A 31 9.82 -13.45 13.20
C LYS A 31 9.84 -14.66 14.11
N ARG A 32 10.10 -14.47 15.42
CA ARG A 32 10.10 -15.55 16.40
C ARG A 32 8.73 -16.20 16.51
N VAL A 33 7.67 -15.40 16.61
CA VAL A 33 6.28 -15.85 16.67
C VAL A 33 5.87 -16.58 15.39
N LEU A 34 6.22 -16.03 14.23
CA LEU A 34 5.91 -16.61 12.93
C LEU A 34 6.63 -17.95 12.71
N ILE A 35 7.93 -18.07 13.07
CA ILE A 35 8.72 -19.30 12.94
C ILE A 35 8.21 -20.40 13.87
N GLN A 36 7.75 -20.07 15.06
CA GLN A 36 7.18 -21.05 15.99
C GLN A 36 5.93 -21.74 15.42
N ARG A 37 5.17 -21.05 14.59
CA ARG A 37 3.96 -21.60 13.96
C ARG A 37 4.27 -22.44 12.71
N ASP A 38 5.20 -21.98 11.87
CA ASP A 38 5.60 -22.70 10.65
C ASP A 38 7.02 -22.31 10.26
N SER A 39 7.98 -23.20 10.48
CA SER A 39 9.40 -22.98 10.20
C SER A 39 9.72 -22.78 8.72
N SER A 40 8.82 -23.21 7.81
CA SER A 40 9.06 -23.19 6.35
C SER A 40 8.46 -21.99 5.63
N LEU A 41 7.47 -21.29 6.22
CA LEU A 41 6.59 -20.36 5.50
C LEU A 41 6.42 -18.99 6.13
N SER A 42 7.04 -18.71 7.25
CA SER A 42 6.71 -17.62 8.17
C SER A 42 6.58 -16.22 7.56
N SER A 43 7.49 -15.83 6.67
CA SER A 43 7.43 -14.50 6.04
C SER A 43 6.58 -14.47 4.76
N LYS A 44 6.42 -15.63 4.09
CA LYS A 44 5.70 -15.70 2.82
C LYS A 44 4.18 -15.72 2.98
N ARG A 45 3.70 -16.24 4.11
CA ARG A 45 2.28 -16.49 4.34
C ARG A 45 1.53 -15.21 4.72
N TYR A 46 2.09 -14.44 5.64
CA TYR A 46 1.40 -13.26 6.20
C TYR A 46 1.90 -11.95 5.63
N GLY A 47 2.98 -11.97 4.83
CA GLY A 47 3.66 -10.78 4.37
C GLY A 47 4.55 -10.13 5.43
N VAL A 48 5.31 -9.10 5.00
CA VAL A 48 6.29 -8.42 5.84
C VAL A 48 6.32 -6.90 5.62
N LEU A 49 5.28 -6.33 5.03
CA LEU A 49 5.23 -4.94 4.59
C LEU A 49 5.66 -3.91 5.66
N PRO A 50 5.19 -3.95 6.92
CA PRO A 50 5.57 -2.93 7.91
C PRO A 50 7.08 -2.94 8.20
N TRP A 51 7.70 -4.10 8.29
CA TRP A 51 9.14 -4.22 8.52
C TRP A 51 9.97 -3.95 7.26
N GLN A 52 9.40 -4.23 6.08
CA GLN A 52 10.00 -3.83 4.81
C GLN A 52 10.07 -2.31 4.69
N LEU A 53 9.05 -1.58 5.15
CA LEU A 53 9.06 -0.13 5.19
C LEU A 53 10.15 0.42 6.11
N GLU A 54 10.28 -0.13 7.32
CA GLU A 54 11.36 0.24 8.25
C GLU A 54 12.74 -0.02 7.63
N TRP A 55 12.91 -1.16 6.98
CA TRP A 55 14.15 -1.52 6.30
C TRP A 55 14.44 -0.56 5.12
N SER A 56 13.45 -0.29 4.27
CA SER A 56 13.61 0.61 3.11
C SER A 56 13.92 2.04 3.54
N TYR A 57 13.33 2.51 4.63
CA TYR A 57 13.68 3.80 5.22
C TYR A 57 15.16 3.85 5.63
N LYS A 58 15.63 2.83 6.35
CA LYS A 58 17.06 2.74 6.74
C LYS A 58 17.99 2.66 5.53
N GLN A 59 17.58 1.99 4.45
CA GLN A 59 18.35 1.98 3.19
C GLN A 59 18.44 3.38 2.59
N LEU A 60 17.35 4.15 2.58
CA LEU A 60 17.36 5.52 2.09
C LEU A 60 18.27 6.43 2.94
N VAL A 61 18.21 6.35 4.28
CA VAL A 61 19.11 7.08 5.17
C VAL A 61 20.57 6.74 4.86
N ASN A 62 20.89 5.45 4.74
CA ASN A 62 22.27 4.99 4.45
C ASN A 62 22.75 5.42 3.06
N SER A 63 21.87 5.50 2.06
CA SER A 63 22.24 5.94 0.71
C SER A 63 22.57 7.43 0.64
N TRP A 64 21.98 8.23 1.53
CA TRP A 64 22.32 9.65 1.69
C TRP A 64 23.68 9.86 2.38
N SER A 65 24.10 8.95 3.26
CA SER A 65 25.35 9.07 4.03
C SER A 65 26.15 7.76 3.97
N PRO A 66 26.75 7.42 2.81
CA PRO A 66 27.52 6.21 2.67
C PRO A 66 28.79 6.25 3.56
N LYS A 67 29.07 5.13 4.25
CA LYS A 67 30.16 5.04 5.22
C LYS A 67 31.56 5.26 4.62
N ASP A 68 31.71 4.92 3.34
CA ASP A 68 33.01 4.90 2.65
C ASP A 68 33.16 6.04 1.63
N SER A 69 32.23 6.99 1.57
CA SER A 69 32.25 8.10 0.63
C SER A 69 31.85 9.42 1.31
N THR A 70 32.42 10.52 0.84
CA THR A 70 32.05 11.87 1.31
C THR A 70 30.79 12.41 0.62
N GLU A 71 30.41 11.83 -0.52
CA GLU A 71 29.25 12.25 -1.29
C GLU A 71 28.32 11.08 -1.57
N PRO A 72 27.00 11.31 -1.52
CA PRO A 72 26.01 10.29 -1.85
C PRO A 72 26.01 9.97 -3.35
N ASP A 73 25.83 8.69 -3.67
CA ASP A 73 25.49 8.25 -5.02
C ASP A 73 24.00 8.51 -5.27
N LEU A 74 23.69 9.54 -6.07
CA LEU A 74 22.30 9.94 -6.33
C LEU A 74 21.46 8.85 -7.01
N ASP A 75 22.05 7.96 -7.81
CA ASP A 75 21.33 6.85 -8.41
C ASP A 75 20.87 5.83 -7.34
N GLN A 76 21.71 5.60 -6.32
CA GLN A 76 21.33 4.75 -5.19
C GLN A 76 20.27 5.43 -4.31
N VAL A 77 20.38 6.72 -4.08
CA VAL A 77 19.38 7.51 -3.35
C VAL A 77 18.03 7.44 -4.05
N ILE A 78 17.99 7.68 -5.37
CA ILE A 78 16.75 7.65 -6.16
C ILE A 78 16.10 6.25 -6.11
N ARG A 79 16.89 5.19 -6.24
CA ARG A 79 16.37 3.81 -6.14
C ARG A 79 15.81 3.52 -4.74
N ALA A 80 16.54 3.85 -3.68
CA ALA A 80 16.08 3.66 -2.31
C ALA A 80 14.82 4.48 -2.00
N ALA A 81 14.73 5.72 -2.51
CA ALA A 81 13.55 6.56 -2.40
C ALA A 81 12.35 5.97 -3.15
N ALA A 82 12.57 5.44 -4.37
CA ALA A 82 11.54 4.79 -5.16
C ALA A 82 11.01 3.52 -4.46
N ASP A 83 11.89 2.68 -3.93
CA ASP A 83 11.52 1.47 -3.19
C ASP A 83 10.69 1.80 -1.94
N LEU A 84 11.12 2.78 -1.14
CA LEU A 84 10.36 3.23 0.03
C LEU A 84 8.99 3.79 -0.37
N GLY A 85 8.94 4.62 -1.43
CA GLY A 85 7.70 5.17 -1.97
C GLY A 85 6.74 4.09 -2.44
N HIS A 86 7.25 3.07 -3.13
CA HIS A 86 6.48 1.93 -3.61
C HIS A 86 5.82 1.17 -2.46
N TYR A 87 6.59 0.67 -1.49
CA TYR A 87 6.01 -0.07 -0.36
C TYR A 87 5.10 0.80 0.52
N LEU A 88 5.39 2.09 0.64
CA LEU A 88 4.50 3.00 1.38
C LEU A 88 3.18 3.25 0.62
N SER A 89 3.20 3.23 -0.72
CA SER A 89 1.98 3.23 -1.52
C SER A 89 1.16 1.95 -1.29
N ASP A 90 1.81 0.78 -1.28
CA ASP A 90 1.16 -0.51 -0.99
C ASP A 90 0.47 -0.51 0.38
N ALA A 91 1.11 0.06 1.41
CA ALA A 91 0.52 0.18 2.73
C ALA A 91 -0.77 1.03 2.74
N HIS A 92 -0.95 1.95 1.78
CA HIS A 92 -2.17 2.74 1.63
C HIS A 92 -3.27 2.02 0.85
N VAL A 93 -3.00 0.88 0.25
CA VAL A 93 -3.98 0.04 -0.44
C VAL A 93 -4.65 -0.90 0.56
N PRO A 94 -5.94 -0.77 0.83
CA PRO A 94 -6.64 -1.61 1.81
C PRO A 94 -6.46 -3.12 1.57
N LEU A 95 -6.48 -3.52 0.31
CA LEU A 95 -6.42 -4.93 -0.07
C LEU A 95 -5.03 -5.55 0.12
N HIS A 96 -3.96 -4.77 0.30
CA HIS A 96 -2.64 -5.25 0.72
C HIS A 96 -2.56 -5.60 2.21
N THR A 97 -3.65 -5.44 2.95
CA THR A 97 -3.70 -5.73 4.39
C THR A 97 -4.55 -6.94 4.76
N SER A 98 -5.05 -7.68 3.74
CA SER A 98 -6.00 -8.79 3.90
C SER A 98 -5.62 -9.99 3.04
N GLY A 99 -5.68 -11.19 3.59
CA GLY A 99 -5.55 -12.43 2.84
C GLY A 99 -6.65 -12.66 1.80
N ASN A 100 -7.71 -11.86 1.80
CA ASN A 100 -8.72 -11.81 0.75
C ASN A 100 -8.46 -10.69 -0.27
N TYR A 101 -7.20 -10.41 -0.56
CA TYR A 101 -6.71 -9.28 -1.33
C TYR A 101 -7.38 -9.05 -2.70
N ASP A 102 -7.77 -10.11 -3.40
CA ASP A 102 -8.47 -10.03 -4.71
C ASP A 102 -9.92 -10.51 -4.63
N GLY A 103 -10.50 -10.59 -3.42
CA GLY A 103 -11.85 -11.09 -3.22
C GLY A 103 -12.03 -12.58 -3.54
N GLN A 104 -10.93 -13.33 -3.63
CA GLN A 104 -10.93 -14.76 -4.01
C GLN A 104 -11.67 -15.65 -3.01
N ARG A 105 -11.77 -15.23 -1.75
CA ARG A 105 -12.49 -15.97 -0.69
C ARG A 105 -13.98 -15.64 -0.63
N THR A 106 -14.36 -14.50 -1.22
CA THR A 106 -15.75 -13.98 -1.18
C THR A 106 -16.42 -13.95 -2.56
N GLY A 107 -15.75 -14.50 -3.59
CA GLY A 107 -16.30 -14.55 -4.96
C GLY A 107 -16.24 -13.20 -5.70
N GLN A 108 -15.35 -12.30 -5.29
CA GLN A 108 -15.23 -10.92 -5.76
C GLN A 108 -13.92 -10.68 -6.52
N ARG A 109 -13.44 -11.71 -7.24
CA ARG A 109 -12.16 -11.64 -7.98
C ARG A 109 -12.10 -10.43 -8.91
N GLY A 110 -10.96 -9.75 -8.89
CA GLY A 110 -10.70 -8.53 -9.64
C GLY A 110 -10.92 -7.24 -8.85
N ILE A 111 -11.38 -7.34 -7.59
CA ILE A 111 -11.59 -6.16 -6.74
C ILE A 111 -10.28 -5.38 -6.50
N HIS A 112 -9.14 -6.08 -6.45
CA HIS A 112 -7.83 -5.47 -6.32
C HIS A 112 -7.55 -4.51 -7.48
N ALA A 113 -7.66 -5.00 -8.72
CA ALA A 113 -7.47 -4.17 -9.90
C ALA A 113 -8.55 -3.07 -10.01
N LEU A 114 -9.78 -3.32 -9.57
CA LEU A 114 -10.84 -2.31 -9.56
C LEU A 114 -10.47 -1.13 -8.66
N TRP A 115 -9.92 -1.39 -7.47
CA TRP A 115 -9.49 -0.35 -6.53
C TRP A 115 -8.20 0.34 -6.99
N GLU A 116 -7.12 -0.42 -7.16
CA GLU A 116 -5.76 0.10 -7.28
C GLU A 116 -5.44 0.62 -8.68
N THR A 117 -6.00 -0.02 -9.72
CA THR A 117 -5.72 0.35 -11.10
C THR A 117 -6.85 1.19 -11.68
N HIS A 118 -8.03 0.58 -11.84
CA HIS A 118 -9.10 1.22 -12.62
C HIS A 118 -9.67 2.48 -11.96
N ALA A 119 -9.88 2.46 -10.65
CA ALA A 119 -10.40 3.64 -9.94
C ALA A 119 -9.35 4.75 -9.88
N VAL A 120 -8.08 4.42 -9.63
CA VAL A 120 -6.99 5.41 -9.59
C VAL A 120 -6.80 6.06 -10.95
N GLU A 121 -6.68 5.28 -12.03
CA GLU A 121 -6.54 5.81 -13.40
C GLU A 121 -7.71 6.71 -13.77
N TRP A 122 -8.94 6.29 -13.46
CA TRP A 122 -10.15 7.09 -13.73
C TRP A 122 -10.17 8.40 -12.96
N LEU A 123 -9.72 8.42 -11.70
CA LEU A 123 -9.64 9.62 -10.87
C LEU A 123 -8.53 10.56 -11.33
N LEU A 124 -7.34 10.03 -11.66
CA LEU A 124 -6.21 10.81 -12.19
C LEU A 124 -6.55 11.51 -13.51
N TYR A 125 -7.36 10.88 -14.35
CA TYR A 125 -7.83 11.52 -15.58
C TYR A 125 -8.84 12.65 -15.35
N ARG A 126 -9.56 12.66 -14.21
CA ARG A 126 -10.64 13.58 -13.89
C ARG A 126 -10.30 14.64 -12.86
N ARG A 127 -9.29 14.41 -12.04
CA ARG A 127 -8.91 15.29 -10.94
C ARG A 127 -7.52 15.87 -11.20
N ASP A 128 -7.37 17.14 -10.90
CA ASP A 128 -6.05 17.78 -10.85
C ASP A 128 -5.32 17.28 -9.57
N LEU A 129 -4.05 16.88 -9.70
CA LEU A 129 -3.20 16.53 -8.56
C LEU A 129 -3.09 17.66 -7.53
N LYS A 130 -3.25 18.93 -7.95
CA LYS A 130 -3.37 20.08 -7.04
C LYS A 130 -4.52 19.95 -6.06
N ALA A 131 -5.54 19.16 -6.38
CA ALA A 131 -6.65 18.86 -5.48
C ALA A 131 -6.26 18.01 -4.26
N CYS A 132 -5.07 17.39 -4.27
CA CYS A 132 -4.50 16.75 -3.08
C CYS A 132 -4.02 17.76 -2.03
N GLY A 133 -4.06 19.05 -2.32
CA GLY A 133 -3.53 20.09 -1.48
C GLY A 133 -2.01 20.26 -1.62
N LYS A 134 -1.48 21.19 -0.85
CA LYS A 134 -0.01 21.40 -0.80
C LYS A 134 0.62 20.27 0.00
N ILE A 135 1.61 19.61 -0.59
CA ILE A 135 2.44 18.67 0.15
C ILE A 135 3.32 19.47 1.10
N ASP A 136 3.12 19.28 2.40
CA ASP A 136 3.95 19.86 3.45
C ASP A 136 4.68 18.74 4.21
N ALA A 137 5.74 18.24 3.61
CA ALA A 137 6.56 17.20 4.20
C ALA A 137 7.22 17.61 5.54
N LEU A 138 7.29 18.91 5.82
CA LEU A 138 7.87 19.43 7.06
C LEU A 138 6.89 19.35 8.24
N SER A 139 5.60 19.43 7.97
CA SER A 139 4.56 19.39 9.01
C SER A 139 4.12 17.97 9.39
N MET A 140 4.53 16.97 8.61
CA MET A 140 4.15 15.58 8.83
C MET A 140 5.39 14.75 9.21
N PRO A 141 5.63 14.50 10.49
CA PRO A 141 6.74 13.65 10.91
C PRO A 141 6.49 12.22 10.43
N TYR A 142 7.58 11.53 10.08
CA TYR A 142 7.55 10.12 9.72
C TYR A 142 8.39 9.33 10.71
N ASP A 143 7.75 8.46 11.48
CA ASP A 143 8.41 7.47 12.33
C ASP A 143 8.52 6.15 11.57
N PRO A 144 9.72 5.64 11.29
CA PRO A 144 9.90 4.44 10.47
C PRO A 144 9.38 3.15 11.11
N VAL A 145 9.10 3.17 12.41
CA VAL A 145 8.57 2.02 13.14
C VAL A 145 7.04 2.09 13.28
N TRP A 146 6.52 3.24 13.69
CA TRP A 146 5.09 3.39 14.01
C TRP A 146 4.24 3.81 12.82
N THR A 147 4.71 4.74 11.99
CA THR A 147 3.92 5.24 10.85
C THR A 147 3.48 4.11 9.89
N PRO A 148 4.32 3.11 9.53
CA PRO A 148 3.87 1.97 8.73
C PRO A 148 2.64 1.25 9.32
N TRP A 149 2.65 1.01 10.61
CA TRP A 149 1.55 0.32 11.29
C TRP A 149 0.27 1.15 11.32
N GLU A 150 0.37 2.45 11.58
CA GLU A 150 -0.78 3.38 11.54
C GLU A 150 -1.43 3.38 10.15
N VAL A 151 -0.62 3.50 9.10
CA VAL A 151 -1.09 3.47 7.71
C VAL A 151 -1.79 2.15 7.37
N ILE A 152 -1.19 1.02 7.77
CA ILE A 152 -1.74 -0.31 7.54
C ILE A 152 -3.07 -0.48 8.29
N GLN A 153 -3.20 0.02 9.52
CA GLN A 153 -4.44 -0.04 10.28
C GLN A 153 -5.55 0.78 9.64
N GLU A 154 -5.24 2.01 9.22
CA GLU A 154 -6.18 2.86 8.48
C GLU A 154 -6.67 2.18 7.19
N SER A 155 -5.76 1.52 6.48
CA SER A 155 -6.07 0.78 5.26
C SER A 155 -6.94 -0.44 5.56
N HIS A 156 -6.57 -1.23 6.57
CA HIS A 156 -7.28 -2.45 6.93
C HIS A 156 -8.74 -2.16 7.37
N ALA A 157 -8.95 -1.05 8.06
CA ALA A 157 -10.29 -0.61 8.49
C ALA A 157 -11.27 -0.41 7.31
N LEU A 158 -10.77 -0.13 6.10
CA LEU A 158 -11.60 0.05 4.90
C LEU A 158 -11.97 -1.27 4.20
N VAL A 159 -11.30 -2.39 4.49
CA VAL A 159 -11.51 -3.66 3.79
C VAL A 159 -12.98 -4.13 3.81
N PRO A 160 -13.70 -4.13 4.94
CA PRO A 160 -15.11 -4.57 4.97
C PRO A 160 -16.01 -3.71 4.08
N GLU A 161 -15.80 -2.40 4.07
CA GLU A 161 -16.58 -1.45 3.27
C GLU A 161 -16.33 -1.67 1.77
N ILE A 162 -15.07 -1.84 1.37
CA ILE A 162 -14.69 -2.09 -0.02
C ILE A 162 -15.30 -3.39 -0.54
N LEU A 163 -15.28 -4.47 0.26
CA LEU A 163 -15.91 -5.74 -0.09
C LEU A 163 -17.44 -5.60 -0.20
N ALA A 164 -18.07 -4.80 0.66
CA ALA A 164 -19.51 -4.54 0.58
C ALA A 164 -19.87 -3.68 -0.64
N ALA A 165 -19.07 -2.67 -0.93
CA ALA A 165 -19.23 -1.80 -2.10
C ALA A 165 -19.13 -2.59 -3.41
N GLU A 166 -18.17 -3.53 -3.52
CA GLU A 166 -18.00 -4.34 -4.73
C GLU A 166 -19.22 -5.23 -5.00
N ARG A 167 -19.79 -5.89 -3.98
CA ARG A 167 -21.01 -6.68 -4.17
C ARG A 167 -22.15 -5.85 -4.74
N THR A 168 -22.34 -4.66 -4.21
CA THR A 168 -23.36 -3.71 -4.69
C THR A 168 -23.05 -3.24 -6.09
N TRP A 169 -21.78 -2.89 -6.36
CA TRP A 169 -21.29 -2.46 -7.66
C TRP A 169 -21.51 -3.53 -8.74
N THR A 170 -21.10 -4.77 -8.46
CA THR A 170 -21.29 -5.91 -9.37
C THR A 170 -22.77 -6.14 -9.69
N ALA A 171 -23.65 -6.11 -8.69
CA ALA A 171 -25.09 -6.27 -8.89
C ALA A 171 -25.71 -5.15 -9.74
N LEU A 172 -25.31 -3.90 -9.52
CA LEU A 172 -25.77 -2.74 -10.32
C LEU A 172 -25.22 -2.80 -11.74
N CYS A 173 -23.95 -3.15 -11.91
CA CYS A 173 -23.30 -3.27 -13.20
C CYS A 173 -23.91 -4.41 -14.04
N ALA A 174 -24.22 -5.56 -13.43
CA ALA A 174 -24.88 -6.67 -14.12
C ALA A 174 -26.25 -6.25 -14.67
N LYS A 175 -27.07 -5.52 -13.90
CA LYS A 175 -28.36 -4.98 -14.36
C LYS A 175 -28.25 -4.01 -15.52
N ARG A 176 -27.11 -3.33 -15.66
CA ARG A 176 -26.86 -2.30 -16.68
C ARG A 176 -26.01 -2.81 -17.85
N GLY A 177 -25.58 -4.07 -17.84
CA GLY A 177 -24.63 -4.60 -18.84
C GLY A 177 -23.27 -3.90 -18.83
N GLN A 178 -22.79 -3.48 -17.66
CA GLN A 178 -21.55 -2.72 -17.47
C GLN A 178 -20.60 -3.46 -16.52
N GLY A 179 -19.35 -2.97 -16.43
CA GLY A 179 -18.36 -3.46 -15.46
C GLY A 179 -17.62 -4.71 -15.89
N PHE A 180 -18.19 -5.52 -16.73
CA PHE A 180 -17.60 -6.78 -17.20
C PHE A 180 -17.76 -6.96 -18.70
N GLN A 181 -16.75 -7.59 -19.33
CA GLN A 181 -16.77 -7.95 -20.73
C GLN A 181 -16.53 -9.46 -20.87
N ARG A 182 -17.35 -10.10 -21.70
CA ARG A 182 -17.16 -11.52 -22.03
C ARG A 182 -16.07 -11.67 -23.08
N ARG A 183 -15.07 -12.50 -22.79
CA ARG A 183 -14.03 -12.92 -23.76
C ARG A 183 -14.02 -14.44 -23.81
N GLY A 184 -14.55 -15.00 -24.89
CA GLY A 184 -14.75 -16.43 -25.00
C GLY A 184 -15.74 -16.95 -23.92
N ARG A 185 -15.27 -17.86 -23.05
CA ARG A 185 -16.07 -18.45 -21.97
C ARG A 185 -15.92 -17.72 -20.62
N THR A 186 -15.05 -16.73 -20.55
CA THR A 186 -14.69 -16.04 -19.29
C THR A 186 -15.21 -14.60 -19.27
N MET A 187 -15.71 -14.16 -18.12
CA MET A 187 -16.00 -12.76 -17.85
C MET A 187 -14.75 -12.09 -17.30
N HIS A 188 -14.39 -10.95 -17.85
CA HIS A 188 -13.27 -10.13 -17.43
C HIS A 188 -13.76 -8.81 -16.90
N LEU A 189 -13.10 -8.29 -15.86
CA LEU A 189 -13.32 -6.94 -15.37
C LEU A 189 -13.03 -5.94 -16.50
N ALA A 190 -14.00 -5.11 -16.82
CA ALA A 190 -13.93 -4.09 -17.85
C ALA A 190 -14.82 -2.89 -17.45
N PRO A 191 -14.44 -2.15 -16.40
CA PRO A 191 -15.24 -1.06 -15.89
C PRO A 191 -15.31 0.08 -16.92
N THR A 192 -16.50 0.66 -17.03
CA THR A 192 -16.73 1.88 -17.82
C THR A 192 -16.62 3.09 -16.92
N SER A 193 -16.47 4.29 -17.51
CA SER A 193 -16.46 5.52 -16.73
C SER A 193 -17.70 5.69 -15.84
N SER A 194 -18.87 5.30 -16.32
CA SER A 194 -20.11 5.36 -15.54
C SER A 194 -20.13 4.33 -14.40
N SER A 195 -19.59 3.12 -14.61
CA SER A 195 -19.49 2.13 -13.54
C SER A 195 -18.45 2.52 -12.50
N LEU A 196 -17.35 3.18 -12.87
CA LEU A 196 -16.37 3.73 -11.94
C LEU A 196 -16.92 4.89 -11.12
N ALA A 197 -17.78 5.73 -11.69
CA ALA A 197 -18.51 6.75 -10.92
C ALA A 197 -19.42 6.12 -9.85
N ILE A 198 -20.07 4.99 -10.15
CA ILE A 198 -20.83 4.23 -9.16
C ILE A 198 -19.89 3.66 -8.08
N TRP A 199 -18.75 3.11 -8.48
CA TRP A 199 -17.74 2.61 -7.55
C TRP A 199 -17.25 3.68 -6.58
N ASP A 200 -16.85 4.84 -7.09
CA ASP A 200 -16.41 5.99 -6.28
C ASP A 200 -17.47 6.41 -5.26
N SER A 201 -18.74 6.45 -5.68
CA SER A 201 -19.86 6.75 -4.77
C SER A 201 -20.08 5.68 -3.70
N LEU A 202 -19.98 4.39 -4.04
CA LEU A 202 -20.18 3.28 -3.11
C LEU A 202 -19.04 3.13 -2.10
N THR A 203 -17.85 3.56 -2.47
CA THR A 203 -16.66 3.61 -1.59
C THR A 203 -16.50 4.96 -0.90
N ASN A 204 -17.56 5.80 -0.86
CA ASN A 204 -17.54 7.15 -0.28
C ASN A 204 -16.35 8.01 -0.78
N GLY A 205 -15.87 7.75 -1.98
CA GLY A 205 -14.73 8.46 -2.58
C GLY A 205 -13.39 8.18 -1.92
N HIS A 206 -13.25 7.14 -1.09
CA HIS A 206 -12.03 6.87 -0.31
C HIS A 206 -10.76 6.69 -1.14
N THR A 207 -10.87 6.27 -2.41
CA THR A 207 -9.69 6.04 -3.26
C THR A 207 -8.87 7.32 -3.42
N TRP A 208 -9.50 8.48 -3.65
CA TRP A 208 -8.76 9.73 -3.87
C TRP A 208 -8.06 10.25 -2.62
N PRO A 209 -8.70 10.38 -1.43
CA PRO A 209 -8.02 10.76 -0.21
C PRO A 209 -6.87 9.82 0.15
N ARG A 210 -7.04 8.50 -0.05
CA ARG A 210 -5.95 7.52 0.20
C ARG A 210 -4.76 7.75 -0.73
N TYR A 211 -5.00 8.04 -2.01
CA TYR A 211 -3.96 8.41 -2.96
C TYR A 211 -3.22 9.69 -2.55
N CYS A 212 -3.97 10.74 -2.17
CA CYS A 212 -3.38 12.01 -1.77
C CYS A 212 -2.54 11.90 -0.49
N ILE A 213 -3.04 11.21 0.54
CA ILE A 213 -2.30 11.05 1.78
C ILE A 213 -1.07 10.15 1.60
N ALA A 214 -1.12 9.16 0.69
CA ALA A 214 0.04 8.37 0.33
C ALA A 214 1.16 9.26 -0.22
N ALA A 215 0.86 10.14 -1.17
CA ALA A 215 1.84 11.07 -1.73
C ALA A 215 2.45 11.99 -0.67
N GLN A 216 1.65 12.49 0.28
CA GLN A 216 2.11 13.34 1.39
C GLN A 216 3.04 12.57 2.33
N ARG A 217 2.66 11.34 2.72
CA ARG A 217 3.47 10.49 3.61
C ARG A 217 4.77 10.02 2.97
N ILE A 218 4.77 9.76 1.66
CA ILE A 218 5.98 9.44 0.90
C ILE A 218 6.94 10.63 0.94
N ALA A 219 6.47 11.84 0.67
CA ALA A 219 7.28 13.04 0.75
C ALA A 219 7.83 13.28 2.17
N ALA A 220 7.01 13.05 3.20
CA ALA A 220 7.43 13.13 4.60
C ALA A 220 8.51 12.09 4.94
N ALA A 221 8.35 10.85 4.47
CA ALA A 221 9.33 9.78 4.68
C ALA A 221 10.67 10.11 4.02
N TRP A 222 10.65 10.58 2.78
CA TRP A 222 11.88 11.01 2.07
C TRP A 222 12.58 12.17 2.77
N HIS A 223 11.80 13.16 3.20
CA HIS A 223 12.35 14.33 3.94
C HIS A 223 12.92 13.92 5.30
N SER A 224 12.20 13.07 6.05
CA SER A 224 12.70 12.58 7.34
C SER A 224 13.98 11.77 7.18
N ALA A 225 14.06 10.90 6.16
CA ALA A 225 15.28 10.14 5.87
C ALA A 225 16.48 11.04 5.51
N TRP A 226 16.24 12.12 4.77
CA TRP A 226 17.28 13.13 4.49
C TRP A 226 17.72 13.88 5.74
N LEU A 227 16.80 14.21 6.66
CA LEU A 227 17.13 14.83 7.95
C LEU A 227 17.97 13.88 8.81
N ASP A 228 17.56 12.61 8.93
CA ASP A 228 18.24 11.59 9.73
C ASP A 228 19.63 11.26 9.18
N ALA A 229 19.84 11.45 7.89
CA ALA A 229 21.15 11.34 7.25
C ALA A 229 22.06 12.56 7.45
N GLY A 230 21.63 13.57 8.23
CA GLY A 230 22.41 14.76 8.51
C GLY A 230 22.34 15.85 7.44
N ARG A 231 21.29 15.86 6.60
CA ARG A 231 21.05 16.87 5.54
C ARG A 231 22.17 16.97 4.51
N PRO A 232 22.62 15.86 3.91
CA PRO A 232 23.64 15.92 2.87
C PRO A 232 23.20 16.80 1.71
N LEU A 233 24.11 17.52 1.04
CA LEU A 233 23.83 18.42 -0.10
C LEU A 233 23.05 19.71 0.22
N GLY A 234 23.04 20.22 1.45
CA GLY A 234 22.25 21.39 1.81
C GLY A 234 22.94 22.49 2.59
N GLN A 235 24.26 22.51 2.64
CA GLN A 235 25.04 23.58 3.30
C GLN A 235 25.88 24.35 2.28
N SER A 236 25.22 25.16 1.47
CA SER A 236 25.85 26.25 0.72
C SER A 236 25.06 27.52 0.96
#